data_c93076f4c6198e013e2c54ef842e2d8c
#
_entry.id   c93076f4c6198e013e2c54ef842e2d8c
#
_cell.length_a   1.000
_cell.length_b   1.000
_cell.length_c   1.000
_cell.angle_alpha   90.00
_cell.angle_beta   90.00
_cell.angle_gamma   90.00
#
_symmetry.space_group_name_H-M   'P 1'
#
loop_
_entity.id
_entity.type
_entity.pdbx_description
1 polymer ?
#
loop_
_entity_poly.entity_id
_entity_poly.type
_entity_poly.pdbx_seq_one_letter_code
_entity_poly.pdbx_strand_id
1 'polypeptide(L)'
;MGMITIEVWDATGNKKQSIELPSDAAVNRVIAVLVDRMELPRYSPDNQLMSYKFHHRATGRQLLDDETLDAAGVQNGDILRLQPEITAG
;
A
#
# COMPACT_ATOMS: atom_id res chain seq x y z
N MET A 1 -13.36 -11.94 9.74
CA MET A 1 -12.21 -12.69 9.21
C MET A 1 -12.56 -13.26 7.87
N GLY A 2 -12.19 -12.58 6.84
CA GLY A 2 -12.40 -13.03 5.48
C GLY A 2 -11.30 -12.53 4.59
N MET A 3 -11.32 -12.99 3.36
CA MET A 3 -10.43 -12.49 2.34
C MET A 3 -11.12 -11.35 1.63
N ILE A 4 -10.34 -10.32 1.29
CA ILE A 4 -10.82 -9.23 0.46
C ILE A 4 -9.91 -9.10 -0.75
N THR A 5 -10.49 -8.64 -1.84
CA THR A 5 -9.74 -8.33 -3.05
C THR A 5 -9.64 -6.82 -3.17
N ILE A 6 -8.44 -6.31 -3.28
CA ILE A 6 -8.21 -4.89 -3.45
C ILE A 6 -7.41 -4.65 -4.73
N GLU A 7 -7.52 -3.45 -5.26
CA GLU A 7 -6.69 -3.02 -6.38
C GLU A 7 -5.63 -2.08 -5.86
N VAL A 8 -4.38 -2.35 -6.19
CA VAL A 8 -3.25 -1.54 -5.76
C VAL A 8 -2.65 -0.83 -6.97
N TRP A 9 -2.51 0.48 -6.85
CA TRP A 9 -1.90 1.31 -7.89
C TRP A 9 -0.56 1.83 -7.37
N ASP A 10 0.41 1.97 -8.28
CA ASP A 10 1.65 2.65 -7.93
C ASP A 10 1.41 4.17 -7.90
N ALA A 11 2.45 4.94 -7.56
CA ALA A 11 2.33 6.39 -7.42
C ALA A 11 1.94 7.07 -8.72
N THR A 12 2.35 6.52 -9.86
CA THR A 12 2.05 7.09 -11.18
C THR A 12 0.68 6.66 -11.71
N GLY A 13 0.10 5.60 -11.15
CA GLY A 13 -1.11 5.00 -11.65
C GLY A 13 -0.91 4.12 -12.88
N ASN A 14 0.33 3.93 -13.33
CA ASN A 14 0.63 3.12 -14.51
C ASN A 14 0.62 1.62 -14.20
N LYS A 15 0.99 1.24 -13.00
CA LYS A 15 0.96 -0.15 -12.56
C LYS A 15 -0.23 -0.36 -11.66
N LYS A 16 -1.06 -1.31 -12.00
CA LYS A 16 -2.26 -1.66 -11.23
C LYS A 16 -2.29 -3.16 -11.06
N GLN A 17 -2.56 -3.61 -9.86
CA GLN A 17 -2.60 -5.03 -9.57
C GLN A 17 -3.73 -5.33 -8.60
N SER A 18 -4.54 -6.34 -8.91
CA SER A 18 -5.54 -6.85 -7.98
C SER A 18 -4.90 -7.93 -7.15
N ILE A 19 -5.12 -7.89 -5.85
CA ILE A 19 -4.63 -8.93 -4.97
C ILE A 19 -5.68 -9.30 -3.94
N GLU A 20 -5.66 -10.56 -3.53
CA GLU A 20 -6.54 -11.08 -2.49
C GLU A 20 -5.74 -11.21 -1.21
N LEU A 21 -6.27 -10.67 -0.13
CA LEU A 21 -5.58 -10.60 1.15
C LEU A 21 -6.56 -10.90 2.29
N PRO A 22 -6.05 -11.41 3.42
CA PRO A 22 -6.87 -11.44 4.64
C PRO A 22 -7.24 -10.01 5.06
N SER A 23 -8.46 -9.81 5.47
CA SER A 23 -8.92 -8.48 5.90
C SER A 23 -8.18 -7.98 7.14
N ASP A 24 -7.62 -8.89 7.94
CA ASP A 24 -6.85 -8.54 9.13
C ASP A 24 -5.34 -8.44 8.88
N ALA A 25 -4.92 -8.39 7.63
CA ALA A 25 -3.51 -8.23 7.29
C ALA A 25 -3.00 -6.86 7.74
N ALA A 26 -1.78 -6.84 8.28
CA ALA A 26 -1.15 -5.58 8.69
C ALA A 26 -0.73 -4.77 7.48
N VAL A 27 -1.01 -3.47 7.51
CA VAL A 27 -0.71 -2.56 6.39
C VAL A 27 0.77 -2.61 6.01
N ASN A 28 1.66 -2.54 7.00
CA ASN A 28 3.11 -2.53 6.72
C ASN A 28 3.58 -3.83 6.03
N ARG A 29 2.99 -4.96 6.36
CA ARG A 29 3.33 -6.23 5.72
C ARG A 29 2.86 -6.28 4.28
N VAL A 30 1.65 -5.78 4.04
CA VAL A 30 1.08 -5.73 2.70
C VAL A 30 1.94 -4.84 1.81
N ILE A 31 2.35 -3.69 2.32
CA ILE A 31 3.22 -2.78 1.58
C ILE A 31 4.53 -3.46 1.21
N ALA A 32 5.17 -4.14 2.16
CA ALA A 32 6.44 -4.80 1.91
C ALA A 32 6.33 -5.86 0.81
N VAL A 33 5.25 -6.65 0.83
CA VAL A 33 5.01 -7.66 -0.19
C VAL A 33 4.78 -7.01 -1.55
N LEU A 34 4.01 -5.93 -1.60
CA LEU A 34 3.67 -5.29 -2.86
C LEU A 34 4.85 -4.55 -3.47
N VAL A 35 5.68 -3.90 -2.66
CA VAL A 35 6.89 -3.27 -3.16
C VAL A 35 7.78 -4.29 -3.87
N ASP A 36 7.89 -5.49 -3.30
CA ASP A 36 8.64 -6.57 -3.91
C ASP A 36 7.96 -7.10 -5.18
N ARG A 37 6.66 -7.38 -5.12
CA ARG A 37 5.91 -7.96 -6.24
C ARG A 37 5.80 -7.04 -7.44
N MET A 38 5.61 -5.76 -7.18
CA MET A 38 5.48 -4.75 -8.24
C MET A 38 6.83 -4.22 -8.69
N GLU A 39 7.90 -4.72 -8.10
CA GLU A 39 9.28 -4.32 -8.43
C GLU A 39 9.46 -2.80 -8.33
N LEU A 40 8.92 -2.23 -7.26
CA LEU A 40 9.05 -0.80 -7.02
C LEU A 40 10.45 -0.48 -6.46
N PRO A 41 10.98 0.69 -6.78
CA PRO A 41 12.30 1.07 -6.28
C PRO A 41 12.26 1.24 -4.76
N ARG A 42 13.31 0.74 -4.09
CA ARG A 42 13.43 0.87 -2.64
C ARG A 42 14.25 2.08 -2.23
N TYR A 43 15.02 2.63 -3.17
CA TYR A 43 15.90 3.77 -2.93
C TYR A 43 15.59 4.87 -3.92
N SER A 44 15.66 6.11 -3.44
CA SER A 44 15.53 7.28 -4.30
C SER A 44 16.79 7.46 -5.15
N PRO A 45 16.75 8.33 -6.16
CA PRO A 45 17.97 8.66 -6.93
C PRO A 45 19.13 9.17 -6.05
N ASP A 46 18.82 9.73 -4.89
CA ASP A 46 19.81 10.17 -3.91
C ASP A 46 20.30 9.05 -3.01
N ASN A 47 19.93 7.81 -3.31
CA ASN A 47 20.32 6.63 -2.55
C ASN A 47 19.76 6.62 -1.13
N GLN A 48 18.64 7.30 -0.90
CA GLN A 48 17.93 7.27 0.37
C GLN A 48 16.83 6.23 0.34
N LEU A 49 16.64 5.53 1.45
CA LEU A 49 15.60 4.52 1.56
C LEU A 49 14.23 5.18 1.49
N MET A 50 13.40 4.69 0.58
CA MET A 50 12.02 5.17 0.45
C MET A 50 11.07 4.28 1.24
N SER A 51 10.19 4.89 1.99
CA SER A 51 9.06 4.21 2.62
C SER A 51 7.84 4.39 1.75
N TYR A 52 7.02 3.35 1.65
CA TYR A 52 5.77 3.44 0.90
C TYR A 52 4.61 3.45 1.88
N LYS A 53 3.60 4.25 1.55
CA LYS A 53 2.37 4.36 2.32
C LYS A 53 1.19 4.11 1.41
N PHE A 54 0.11 3.58 1.97
CA PHE A 54 -1.14 3.43 1.23
C PHE A 54 -2.01 4.66 1.39
N HIS A 55 -2.53 5.14 0.28
CA HIS A 55 -3.62 6.10 0.27
C HIS A 55 -4.91 5.38 -0.09
N HIS A 56 -5.91 5.50 0.76
CA HIS A 56 -7.22 4.90 0.55
C HIS A 56 -8.07 5.86 -0.26
N ARG A 57 -8.38 5.50 -1.49
CA ARG A 57 -9.07 6.42 -2.39
C ARG A 57 -10.47 6.79 -1.91
N ALA A 58 -11.17 5.84 -1.32
CA ALA A 58 -12.55 6.06 -0.88
C ALA A 58 -12.65 7.15 0.18
N THR A 59 -11.67 7.22 1.10
CA THR A 59 -11.69 8.17 2.20
C THR A 59 -10.70 9.31 2.02
N GLY A 60 -9.76 9.19 1.10
CA GLY A 60 -8.68 10.16 0.93
C GLY A 60 -7.66 10.14 2.06
N ARG A 61 -7.65 9.11 2.89
CA ARG A 61 -6.82 9.02 4.08
C ARG A 61 -5.61 8.14 3.84
N GLN A 62 -4.47 8.53 4.42
CA GLN A 62 -3.28 7.68 4.43
C GLN A 62 -3.41 6.65 5.56
N LEU A 63 -3.16 5.39 5.24
CA LEU A 63 -3.24 4.31 6.22
C LEU A 63 -1.97 4.27 7.07
N LEU A 64 -2.12 3.90 8.34
CA LEU A 64 -1.01 3.80 9.27
C LEU A 64 -0.35 2.43 9.16
N ASP A 65 0.96 2.38 9.39
CA ASP A 65 1.73 1.14 9.25
C ASP A 65 1.29 0.05 10.22
N ASP A 66 0.85 0.44 11.40
CA ASP A 66 0.45 -0.49 12.45
C ASP A 66 -1.04 -0.84 12.43
N GLU A 67 -1.78 -0.33 11.46
CA GLU A 67 -3.18 -0.71 11.27
C GLU A 67 -3.30 -2.00 10.50
N THR A 68 -4.43 -2.68 10.68
CA THR A 68 -4.86 -3.75 9.77
C THR A 68 -5.79 -3.15 8.72
N LEU A 69 -6.00 -3.88 7.63
CA LEU A 69 -6.86 -3.39 6.55
C LEU A 69 -8.29 -3.15 7.04
N ASP A 70 -8.82 -4.07 7.83
CA ASP A 70 -10.18 -3.94 8.35
C ASP A 70 -10.30 -2.79 9.36
N ALA A 71 -9.30 -2.59 10.20
CA ALA A 71 -9.28 -1.46 11.14
C ALA A 71 -9.22 -0.12 10.41
N ALA A 72 -8.57 -0.09 9.25
CA ALA A 72 -8.49 1.10 8.43
C ALA A 72 -9.75 1.35 7.60
N GLY A 73 -10.70 0.44 7.62
CA GLY A 73 -11.94 0.59 6.85
C GLY A 73 -11.84 0.15 5.40
N VAL A 74 -10.81 -0.60 5.05
CA VAL A 74 -10.64 -1.10 3.68
C VAL A 74 -11.62 -2.24 3.44
N GLN A 75 -12.33 -2.17 2.34
CA GLN A 75 -13.35 -3.13 1.96
C GLN A 75 -13.01 -3.80 0.65
N ASN A 76 -13.70 -4.90 0.37
CA ASN A 76 -13.55 -5.62 -0.88
C ASN A 76 -13.83 -4.69 -2.07
N GLY A 77 -12.93 -4.68 -3.03
CA GLY A 77 -13.05 -3.83 -4.21
C GLY A 77 -12.44 -2.44 -4.06
N ASP A 78 -11.91 -2.11 -2.89
CA ASP A 78 -11.31 -0.79 -2.67
C ASP A 78 -10.00 -0.64 -3.42
N ILE A 79 -9.66 0.61 -3.69
CA ILE A 79 -8.42 0.97 -4.38
C ILE A 79 -7.48 1.63 -3.39
N LEU A 80 -6.26 1.10 -3.31
CA LEU A 80 -5.19 1.64 -2.50
C LEU A 80 -4.05 2.07 -3.41
N ARG A 81 -3.54 3.27 -3.21
CA ARG A 81 -2.40 3.77 -3.99
C ARG A 81 -1.15 3.75 -3.12
N LEU A 82 -0.09 3.17 -3.64
CA LEU A 82 1.21 3.19 -2.98
C LEU A 82 1.93 4.48 -3.36
N GLN A 83 2.28 5.27 -2.35
CA GLN A 83 3.02 6.51 -2.58
C GLN A 83 4.33 6.46 -1.81
N PRO A 84 5.46 6.79 -2.46
CA PRO A 84 6.73 6.85 -1.76
C PRO A 84 6.78 8.06 -0.85
N GLU A 85 7.37 7.86 0.32
CA GLU A 85 7.63 8.93 1.26
C GLU A 85 9.11 8.95 1.54
N ILE A 86 9.77 10.05 1.23
CA ILE A 86 11.20 10.20 1.45
C ILE A 86 11.38 10.91 2.76
N THR A 87 12.04 10.22 3.69
CA THR A 87 12.35 10.82 4.99
C THR A 87 13.66 11.58 4.84
N ALA A 88 13.59 12.90 4.93
CA ALA A 88 14.75 13.74 4.97
C ALA A 88 15.38 13.60 6.35
N GLY A 89 16.58 13.06 6.40
CA GLY A 89 17.13 12.84 7.68
C GLY A 89 18.48 12.81 7.93
#